data_f66250b3045349613e06e9f7f2ade6cf
#
_entry.id   f66250b3045349613e06e9f7f2ade6cf
#
_cell.length_a   1.000
_cell.length_b   1.000
_cell.length_c   1.000
_cell.angle_alpha   90.00
_cell.angle_beta   90.00
_cell.angle_gamma   90.00
#
_symmetry.space_group_name_H-M   'P 1'
#
loop_
_entity.id
_entity.type
_entity.pdbx_description
1 polymer ?
#
loop_
_entity_poly.entity_id
_entity_poly.type
_entity_poly.pdbx_seq_one_letter_code
_entity_poly.pdbx_strand_id
1 'polypeptide(L)'
;MINRAQILRELEPGLHALFGIEYKRYENQHAAIFDAMTSDRAFEEEVLIVGFGAAPTKAEGQGISYDDAAESWVSRYNHETVALGFQITEEAMEDNLYDSLATRYTKALARSMAHSKQVKAASVLNNAFAASGYTGGDGKTLCATDHPLWGGGTFSNRAAADISETALENALISIGDFVDDRGLPIALQASRLIIPNELTFVAERLLKTEYRPGSADNDVNAIVSTGVIGGGYTVNNYLTDPDAWFLKTDCPDGMKMFQRRSLKTAMEGDFESGNVRYKASERYSFGWSNPRAVFGSPGV
;
A
#
# COMPACT_ATOMS: atom_id res chain seq x y z
N MET A 1 -1.62 47.34 23.66
CA MET A 1 -1.15 47.01 22.30
C MET A 1 -1.29 45.48 22.11
N ILE A 2 -2.15 45.07 21.22
CA ILE A 2 -2.26 43.64 20.86
C ILE A 2 -0.98 43.30 20.09
N ASN A 3 -0.16 42.45 20.66
CA ASN A 3 1.15 42.13 20.13
C ASN A 3 0.99 41.06 19.00
N ARG A 4 1.65 41.22 17.87
CA ARG A 4 1.66 40.36 16.70
C ARG A 4 1.84 38.86 17.06
N ALA A 5 2.63 38.59 18.10
CA ALA A 5 2.83 37.25 18.66
C ALA A 5 1.56 36.63 19.28
N GLN A 6 0.59 37.44 19.70
CA GLN A 6 -0.68 36.95 20.25
C GLN A 6 -1.64 36.51 19.17
N ILE A 7 -1.71 37.24 18.03
CA ILE A 7 -2.54 36.86 16.86
C ILE A 7 -2.05 35.53 16.28
N LEU A 8 -0.74 35.36 16.13
CA LEU A 8 -0.15 34.10 15.63
C LEU A 8 -0.49 32.90 16.53
N ARG A 9 -0.48 33.10 17.87
CA ARG A 9 -0.81 32.03 18.83
C ARG A 9 -2.29 31.64 18.85
N GLU A 10 -3.19 32.55 18.53
CA GLU A 10 -4.64 32.27 18.45
C GLU A 10 -5.03 31.58 17.16
N LEU A 11 -4.34 31.87 16.06
CA LEU A 11 -4.60 31.31 14.73
C LEU A 11 -4.05 29.89 14.54
N GLU A 12 -2.91 29.60 15.14
CA GLU A 12 -2.24 28.31 15.01
C GLU A 12 -3.16 27.12 15.37
N PRO A 13 -3.88 27.10 16.50
CA PRO A 13 -4.79 26.01 16.84
C PRO A 13 -5.93 25.84 15.84
N GLY A 14 -6.47 26.94 15.31
CA GLY A 14 -7.54 26.93 14.30
C GLY A 14 -7.09 26.32 12.98
N LEU A 15 -5.93 26.71 12.48
CA LEU A 15 -5.35 26.14 11.26
C LEU A 15 -4.94 24.68 11.41
N HIS A 16 -4.42 24.28 12.57
CA HIS A 16 -4.11 22.89 12.86
C HIS A 16 -5.37 22.00 12.90
N ALA A 17 -6.43 22.49 13.54
CA ALA A 17 -7.70 21.75 13.58
C ALA A 17 -8.31 21.62 12.17
N LEU A 18 -8.34 22.71 11.41
CA LEU A 18 -8.83 22.71 10.04
C LEU A 18 -8.04 21.77 9.14
N PHE A 19 -6.70 21.81 9.23
CA PHE A 19 -5.82 20.90 8.50
C PHE A 19 -6.15 19.44 8.83
N GLY A 20 -6.28 19.10 10.11
CA GLY A 20 -6.58 17.76 10.54
C GLY A 20 -7.93 17.24 10.06
N ILE A 21 -8.96 18.10 10.02
CA ILE A 21 -10.28 17.77 9.48
C ILE A 21 -10.21 17.51 7.97
N GLU A 22 -9.60 18.41 7.23
CA GLU A 22 -9.50 18.30 5.76
C GLU A 22 -8.60 17.14 5.34
N TYR A 23 -7.51 16.87 6.04
CA TYR A 23 -6.63 15.72 5.77
C TYR A 23 -7.36 14.39 5.93
N LYS A 24 -8.19 14.24 6.97
CA LYS A 24 -8.99 13.03 7.21
C LYS A 24 -10.15 12.87 6.23
N ARG A 25 -10.55 13.93 5.55
CA ARG A 25 -11.65 13.89 4.57
C ARG A 25 -11.30 13.05 3.34
N TYR A 26 -10.02 12.96 3.00
CA TYR A 26 -9.57 12.17 1.85
C TYR A 26 -9.43 10.71 2.28
N GLU A 27 -10.09 9.83 1.51
CA GLU A 27 -10.08 8.39 1.75
C GLU A 27 -8.66 7.83 1.67
N ASN A 28 -8.29 7.03 2.65
CA ASN A 28 -7.01 6.37 2.70
C ASN A 28 -7.06 5.04 1.94
N GLN A 29 -7.03 5.09 0.60
CA GLN A 29 -7.09 3.91 -0.27
C GLN A 29 -5.93 2.95 0.00
N HIS A 30 -4.76 3.45 0.39
CA HIS A 30 -3.61 2.64 0.75
C HIS A 30 -3.83 1.76 2.00
N ALA A 31 -4.73 2.13 2.90
CA ALA A 31 -4.99 1.37 4.13
C ALA A 31 -5.60 -0.01 3.88
N ALA A 32 -6.27 -0.20 2.73
CA ALA A 32 -6.80 -1.50 2.33
C ALA A 32 -5.72 -2.43 1.75
N ILE A 33 -4.58 -1.87 1.36
CA ILE A 33 -3.49 -2.55 0.64
C ILE A 33 -2.33 -2.87 1.58
N PHE A 34 -1.89 -1.88 2.36
CA PHE A 34 -0.69 -1.97 3.21
C PHE A 34 -1.05 -2.13 4.67
N ASP A 35 -0.30 -2.98 5.36
CA ASP A 35 -0.39 -3.11 6.80
C ASP A 35 0.48 -2.00 7.45
N ALA A 36 -0.16 -1.16 8.29
CA ALA A 36 0.50 0.00 8.87
C ALA A 36 1.27 -0.36 10.14
N MET A 37 2.55 -0.05 10.16
CA MET A 37 3.46 -0.23 11.29
C MET A 37 4.13 1.09 11.66
N THR A 38 4.60 1.18 12.89
CA THR A 38 5.38 2.34 13.38
C THR A 38 6.86 1.99 13.41
N SER A 39 7.72 2.98 13.16
CA SER A 39 9.17 2.84 13.22
C SER A 39 9.79 3.95 14.04
N ASP A 40 10.85 3.62 14.78
CA ASP A 40 11.69 4.58 15.50
C ASP A 40 13.10 4.74 14.92
N ARG A 41 13.38 4.01 13.84
CA ARG A 41 14.69 3.97 13.18
C ARG A 41 14.76 4.89 11.97
N ALA A 42 15.94 5.03 11.38
CA ALA A 42 16.15 5.79 10.14
C ALA A 42 15.65 5.03 8.91
N PHE A 43 15.70 3.71 8.96
CA PHE A 43 15.21 2.74 7.99
C PHE A 43 14.80 1.48 8.74
N GLU A 44 13.97 0.64 8.14
CA GLU A 44 13.65 -0.70 8.64
C GLU A 44 14.20 -1.74 7.67
N GLU A 45 14.67 -2.85 8.22
CA GLU A 45 15.10 -4.02 7.48
C GLU A 45 14.32 -5.22 7.98
N GLU A 46 13.67 -5.91 7.07
CA GLU A 46 12.95 -7.15 7.34
C GLU A 46 13.62 -8.30 6.63
N VAL A 47 13.96 -9.31 7.41
CA VAL A 47 14.60 -10.53 6.94
C VAL A 47 13.50 -11.57 6.71
N LEU A 48 13.43 -12.12 5.50
CA LEU A 48 12.59 -13.27 5.24
C LEU A 48 13.27 -14.52 5.82
N ILE A 49 12.59 -15.16 6.77
CA ILE A 49 13.08 -16.36 7.42
C ILE A 49 12.57 -17.58 6.65
N VAL A 50 13.49 -18.44 6.24
CA VAL A 50 13.19 -19.76 5.67
C VAL A 50 12.85 -20.69 6.82
N GLY A 51 11.62 -21.20 6.83
CA GLY A 51 11.14 -22.13 7.84
C GLY A 51 11.81 -23.50 7.79
N PHE A 52 11.25 -24.44 8.51
CA PHE A 52 11.70 -25.84 8.51
C PHE A 52 11.08 -26.62 7.35
N GLY A 53 11.75 -27.69 6.91
CA GLY A 53 11.21 -28.63 5.95
C GLY A 53 10.10 -29.52 6.56
N ALA A 54 9.57 -30.45 5.76
CA ALA A 54 8.56 -31.40 6.24
C ALA A 54 9.13 -32.28 7.36
N ALA A 55 8.40 -32.39 8.47
CA ALA A 55 8.80 -33.25 9.59
C ALA A 55 8.79 -34.73 9.17
N PRO A 56 9.92 -35.45 9.31
CA PRO A 56 9.96 -36.89 8.99
C PRO A 56 9.24 -37.72 10.04
N THR A 57 8.73 -38.88 9.63
CA THR A 57 8.13 -39.85 10.56
C THR A 57 9.19 -40.40 11.48
N LYS A 58 8.95 -40.35 12.80
CA LYS A 58 9.83 -40.94 13.83
C LYS A 58 9.42 -42.37 14.12
N ALA A 59 10.33 -43.31 13.99
CA ALA A 59 10.11 -44.67 14.43
C ALA A 59 10.29 -44.83 15.96
N GLU A 60 9.67 -45.85 16.54
CA GLU A 60 9.78 -46.15 17.97
C GLU A 60 11.24 -46.39 18.36
N GLY A 61 11.69 -45.72 19.44
CA GLY A 61 13.07 -45.84 19.93
C GLY A 61 14.12 -45.01 19.19
N GLN A 62 13.79 -44.31 18.08
CA GLN A 62 14.71 -43.41 17.38
C GLN A 62 14.72 -41.99 17.98
N GLY A 63 15.82 -41.26 17.79
CA GLY A 63 15.92 -39.84 18.11
C GLY A 63 15.03 -38.97 17.18
N ILE A 64 14.80 -37.71 17.55
CA ILE A 64 14.17 -36.72 16.69
C ILE A 64 15.17 -36.23 15.64
N SER A 65 14.68 -35.85 14.47
CA SER A 65 15.48 -35.13 13.48
C SER A 65 15.52 -33.62 13.85
N TYR A 66 16.66 -33.02 13.65
CA TYR A 66 16.84 -31.57 13.77
C TYR A 66 16.97 -30.97 12.36
N ASP A 67 16.34 -29.83 12.14
CA ASP A 67 16.45 -29.04 10.92
C ASP A 67 16.82 -27.62 11.31
N ASP A 68 17.53 -26.91 10.44
CA ASP A 68 18.00 -25.56 10.70
C ASP A 68 17.19 -24.55 9.90
N ALA A 69 16.71 -23.49 10.56
CA ALA A 69 16.16 -22.32 9.91
C ALA A 69 17.28 -21.49 9.30
N ALA A 70 17.02 -20.85 8.14
CA ALA A 70 17.97 -19.99 7.46
C ALA A 70 17.34 -18.60 7.23
N GLU A 71 18.20 -17.59 7.15
CA GLU A 71 17.81 -16.26 6.66
C GLU A 71 17.92 -16.25 5.14
N SER A 72 16.88 -15.76 4.47
CA SER A 72 16.86 -15.57 3.02
C SER A 72 17.28 -14.14 2.68
N TRP A 73 16.46 -13.40 1.96
CA TRP A 73 16.75 -12.03 1.57
C TRP A 73 16.24 -11.01 2.58
N VAL A 74 16.82 -9.81 2.50
CA VAL A 74 16.48 -8.67 3.36
C VAL A 74 15.78 -7.61 2.53
N SER A 75 14.59 -7.21 2.94
CA SER A 75 13.86 -6.08 2.37
C SER A 75 14.11 -4.82 3.20
N ARG A 76 14.59 -3.75 2.54
CA ARG A 76 14.93 -2.50 3.22
C ARG A 76 13.94 -1.40 2.88
N TYR A 77 13.41 -0.76 3.93
CA TYR A 77 12.45 0.34 3.86
C TYR A 77 13.13 1.65 4.25
N ASN A 78 13.43 2.48 3.28
CA ASN A 78 14.02 3.79 3.51
C ASN A 78 12.91 4.82 3.76
N HIS A 79 12.92 5.46 4.94
CA HIS A 79 11.91 6.46 5.29
C HIS A 79 12.20 7.79 4.61
N GLU A 80 11.24 8.27 3.84
CA GLU A 80 11.30 9.55 3.16
C GLU A 80 10.49 10.61 3.91
N THR A 81 11.02 11.83 3.98
CA THR A 81 10.30 12.96 4.54
C THR A 81 9.55 13.68 3.44
N VAL A 82 8.23 13.75 3.56
CA VAL A 82 7.36 14.53 2.69
C VAL A 82 6.95 15.78 3.45
N ALA A 83 7.22 16.93 2.88
CA ALA A 83 6.91 18.22 3.49
C ALA A 83 6.52 19.23 2.42
N LEU A 84 5.55 20.07 2.77
CA LEU A 84 5.10 21.19 1.97
C LEU A 84 4.67 22.33 2.90
N GLY A 85 4.79 23.55 2.46
CA GLY A 85 4.37 24.72 3.21
C GLY A 85 3.94 25.86 2.32
N PHE A 86 3.31 26.85 2.90
CA PHE A 86 2.97 28.12 2.27
C PHE A 86 3.39 29.28 3.16
N GLN A 87 3.48 30.45 2.55
CA GLN A 87 3.85 31.71 3.20
C GLN A 87 2.79 32.75 2.91
N ILE A 88 2.46 33.56 3.91
CA ILE A 88 1.56 34.70 3.80
C ILE A 88 2.38 35.96 4.13
N THR A 89 2.30 36.97 3.29
CA THR A 89 3.02 38.24 3.49
C THR A 89 2.40 39.07 4.59
N GLU A 90 3.18 40.00 5.12
CA GLU A 90 2.75 40.94 6.16
C GLU A 90 1.61 41.84 5.65
N GLU A 91 1.74 42.35 4.43
CA GLU A 91 0.76 43.22 3.81
C GLU A 91 -0.60 42.51 3.62
N ALA A 92 -0.57 41.24 3.20
CA ALA A 92 -1.81 40.46 3.07
C ALA A 92 -2.51 40.22 4.40
N MET A 93 -1.75 40.22 5.52
CA MET A 93 -2.32 40.13 6.87
C MET A 93 -2.90 41.46 7.34
N GLU A 94 -2.27 42.60 7.00
CA GLU A 94 -2.75 43.94 7.34
C GLU A 94 -4.03 44.30 6.59
N ASP A 95 -4.14 43.88 5.32
CA ASP A 95 -5.32 44.14 4.46
C ASP A 95 -6.53 43.25 4.79
N ASN A 96 -6.48 42.49 5.87
CA ASN A 96 -7.54 41.58 6.35
C ASN A 96 -8.02 40.52 5.35
N LEU A 97 -7.21 40.20 4.33
CA LEU A 97 -7.44 39.13 3.37
C LEU A 97 -7.10 37.74 3.96
N TYR A 98 -6.62 37.75 5.16
CA TYR A 98 -5.96 36.63 5.85
C TYR A 98 -6.88 35.44 6.11
N ASP A 99 -8.07 35.64 6.68
CA ASP A 99 -8.93 34.54 7.12
C ASP A 99 -9.39 33.64 5.97
N SER A 100 -9.75 34.24 4.85
CA SER A 100 -10.19 33.48 3.67
C SER A 100 -9.04 32.79 2.95
N LEU A 101 -7.87 33.43 2.85
CA LEU A 101 -6.69 32.92 2.16
C LEU A 101 -6.01 31.81 2.99
N ALA A 102 -5.77 32.04 4.28
CA ALA A 102 -5.17 31.03 5.16
C ALA A 102 -5.98 29.74 5.20
N THR A 103 -7.30 29.86 5.30
CA THR A 103 -8.22 28.72 5.27
C THR A 103 -8.13 27.95 3.93
N ARG A 104 -8.12 28.63 2.80
CA ARG A 104 -8.02 28.02 1.47
C ARG A 104 -6.67 27.33 1.27
N TYR A 105 -5.57 27.99 1.65
CA TYR A 105 -4.23 27.41 1.52
C TYR A 105 -4.01 26.22 2.46
N THR A 106 -4.55 26.28 3.67
CA THR A 106 -4.49 25.15 4.59
C THR A 106 -5.24 23.91 4.05
N LYS A 107 -6.43 24.12 3.44
CA LYS A 107 -7.16 23.02 2.79
C LYS A 107 -6.40 22.49 1.58
N ALA A 108 -5.82 23.37 0.75
CA ALA A 108 -5.02 22.96 -0.40
C ALA A 108 -3.77 22.19 0.03
N LEU A 109 -3.09 22.60 1.11
CA LEU A 109 -1.95 21.92 1.69
C LEU A 109 -2.32 20.53 2.19
N ALA A 110 -3.43 20.40 2.92
CA ALA A 110 -3.92 19.12 3.42
C ALA A 110 -4.21 18.14 2.28
N ARG A 111 -4.88 18.63 1.21
CA ARG A 111 -5.15 17.84 0.00
C ARG A 111 -3.85 17.39 -0.67
N SER A 112 -2.89 18.29 -0.84
CA SER A 112 -1.61 17.98 -1.48
C SER A 112 -0.82 16.92 -0.71
N MET A 113 -0.77 17.03 0.63
CA MET A 113 -0.10 16.04 1.48
C MET A 113 -0.77 14.66 1.38
N ALA A 114 -2.11 14.60 1.47
CA ALA A 114 -2.87 13.36 1.32
C ALA A 114 -2.65 12.73 -0.07
N HIS A 115 -2.71 13.53 -1.14
CA HIS A 115 -2.46 13.08 -2.51
C HIS A 115 -1.06 12.47 -2.66
N SER A 116 -0.01 13.17 -2.18
CA SER A 116 1.37 12.69 -2.27
C SER A 116 1.56 11.34 -1.58
N LYS A 117 0.88 11.12 -0.46
CA LYS A 117 0.92 9.86 0.27
C LYS A 117 0.28 8.72 -0.52
N GLN A 118 -0.88 8.98 -1.14
CA GLN A 118 -1.57 7.99 -1.98
C GLN A 118 -0.75 7.64 -3.24
N VAL A 119 -0.17 8.66 -3.91
CA VAL A 119 0.70 8.44 -5.07
C VAL A 119 1.92 7.58 -4.71
N LYS A 120 2.56 7.86 -3.57
CA LYS A 120 3.70 7.05 -3.09
C LYS A 120 3.29 5.61 -2.75
N ALA A 121 2.14 5.41 -2.17
CA ALA A 121 1.60 4.08 -1.92
C ALA A 121 1.31 3.33 -3.23
N ALA A 122 0.60 3.98 -4.16
CA ALA A 122 0.28 3.40 -5.46
C ALA A 122 1.52 3.13 -6.32
N SER A 123 2.61 3.87 -6.15
CA SER A 123 3.85 3.67 -6.91
C SER A 123 4.44 2.27 -6.73
N VAL A 124 4.20 1.60 -5.61
CA VAL A 124 4.62 0.21 -5.38
C VAL A 124 3.92 -0.72 -6.36
N LEU A 125 2.60 -0.56 -6.55
CA LEU A 125 1.81 -1.36 -7.49
C LEU A 125 2.03 -0.93 -8.95
N ASN A 126 2.15 0.36 -9.22
CA ASN A 126 2.42 0.89 -10.57
C ASN A 126 3.76 0.37 -11.14
N ASN A 127 4.72 0.07 -10.27
CA ASN A 127 6.02 -0.49 -10.66
C ASN A 127 6.11 -2.01 -10.38
N ALA A 128 4.99 -2.67 -10.09
CA ALA A 128 4.98 -4.08 -9.73
C ALA A 128 5.53 -5.01 -10.82
N PHE A 129 5.47 -4.58 -12.09
CA PHE A 129 5.92 -5.36 -13.25
C PHE A 129 7.20 -4.80 -13.88
N ALA A 130 7.68 -3.63 -13.42
CA ALA A 130 8.80 -2.91 -14.02
C ALA A 130 10.12 -3.17 -13.27
N ALA A 131 11.16 -3.54 -14.02
CA ALA A 131 12.47 -3.92 -13.46
C ALA A 131 13.34 -2.75 -12.98
N SER A 132 12.95 -1.48 -13.15
CA SER A 132 13.80 -0.34 -12.86
C SER A 132 13.53 0.27 -11.48
N GLY A 133 14.37 -0.06 -10.51
CA GLY A 133 14.46 0.66 -9.22
C GLY A 133 13.46 0.24 -8.15
N TYR A 134 12.51 -0.63 -8.44
CA TYR A 134 11.50 -1.16 -7.51
C TYR A 134 11.65 -2.68 -7.39
N THR A 135 12.80 -3.12 -6.91
CA THR A 135 13.08 -4.54 -6.67
C THR A 135 13.00 -4.86 -5.17
N GLY A 136 12.51 -6.04 -4.85
CA GLY A 136 12.48 -6.56 -3.49
C GLY A 136 13.85 -7.05 -3.01
N GLY A 137 13.88 -7.64 -1.83
CA GLY A 137 15.09 -8.25 -1.28
C GLY A 137 15.64 -9.40 -2.12
N ASP A 138 14.77 -10.07 -2.87
CA ASP A 138 15.09 -11.14 -3.83
C ASP A 138 15.65 -10.64 -5.18
N GLY A 139 15.76 -9.32 -5.36
CA GLY A 139 16.22 -8.69 -6.60
C GLY A 139 15.19 -8.70 -7.74
N LYS A 140 13.95 -9.15 -7.49
CA LYS A 140 12.85 -9.17 -8.46
C LYS A 140 11.84 -8.07 -8.19
N THR A 141 10.99 -7.78 -9.17
CA THR A 141 9.84 -6.89 -9.02
C THR A 141 8.76 -7.55 -8.16
N LEU A 142 7.80 -6.79 -7.64
CA LEU A 142 6.74 -7.31 -6.79
C LEU A 142 5.96 -8.47 -7.46
N CYS A 143 5.64 -8.33 -8.74
CA CYS A 143 5.00 -9.38 -9.54
C CYS A 143 5.95 -9.83 -10.66
N ALA A 144 6.51 -11.01 -10.50
CA ALA A 144 7.44 -11.63 -11.44
C ALA A 144 7.09 -13.10 -11.69
N THR A 145 7.62 -13.65 -12.76
CA THR A 145 7.41 -15.06 -13.12
C THR A 145 8.50 -15.99 -12.57
N ASP A 146 9.53 -15.42 -11.94
CA ASP A 146 10.76 -16.11 -11.59
C ASP A 146 11.34 -15.69 -10.23
N HIS A 147 10.47 -15.53 -9.21
CA HIS A 147 10.92 -15.32 -7.84
C HIS A 147 11.72 -16.53 -7.36
N PRO A 148 12.98 -16.36 -6.89
CA PRO A 148 13.80 -17.47 -6.48
C PRO A 148 13.29 -18.09 -5.16
N LEU A 149 13.39 -19.42 -5.05
CA LEU A 149 13.18 -20.17 -3.82
C LEU A 149 14.51 -20.55 -3.19
N TRP A 150 14.61 -20.53 -1.87
CA TRP A 150 15.85 -20.92 -1.15
C TRP A 150 16.28 -22.35 -1.46
N GLY A 151 15.33 -23.27 -1.57
CA GLY A 151 15.57 -24.67 -1.91
C GLY A 151 15.93 -24.92 -3.38
N GLY A 152 15.98 -23.89 -4.20
CA GLY A 152 16.14 -23.96 -5.64
C GLY A 152 14.79 -23.98 -6.38
N GLY A 153 14.80 -23.55 -7.63
CA GLY A 153 13.58 -23.32 -8.41
C GLY A 153 13.04 -21.91 -8.26
N THR A 154 11.89 -21.68 -8.84
CA THR A 154 11.22 -20.36 -8.85
C THR A 154 9.71 -20.51 -8.67
N PHE A 155 9.05 -19.47 -8.19
CA PHE A 155 7.59 -19.37 -8.24
C PHE A 155 7.16 -18.10 -8.99
N SER A 156 5.94 -18.11 -9.48
CA SER A 156 5.34 -17.00 -10.21
C SER A 156 4.12 -16.47 -9.47
N ASN A 157 4.06 -15.16 -9.29
CA ASN A 157 2.89 -14.45 -8.79
C ASN A 157 2.33 -13.47 -9.86
N ARG A 158 2.60 -13.75 -11.13
CA ARG A 158 2.23 -12.90 -12.28
C ARG A 158 1.46 -13.68 -13.33
N ALA A 159 0.39 -13.07 -13.84
CA ALA A 159 -0.27 -13.45 -15.08
C ALA A 159 -0.11 -12.33 -16.13
N ALA A 160 -0.50 -12.62 -17.37
CA ALA A 160 -0.67 -11.64 -18.45
C ALA A 160 -2.04 -11.91 -19.08
N ALA A 161 -3.09 -11.36 -18.48
CA ALA A 161 -4.47 -11.52 -18.92
C ALA A 161 -5.32 -10.36 -18.40
N ASP A 162 -6.26 -9.89 -19.21
CA ASP A 162 -7.29 -8.96 -18.77
C ASP A 162 -8.18 -9.59 -17.71
N ILE A 163 -8.77 -8.74 -16.88
CA ILE A 163 -9.65 -9.20 -15.82
C ILE A 163 -10.91 -9.88 -16.43
N SER A 164 -11.06 -11.14 -16.13
CA SER A 164 -12.19 -11.98 -16.52
C SER A 164 -12.46 -13.03 -15.45
N GLU A 165 -13.59 -13.71 -15.52
CA GLU A 165 -13.90 -14.80 -14.61
C GLU A 165 -12.80 -15.87 -14.64
N THR A 166 -12.43 -16.34 -15.83
CA THR A 166 -11.39 -17.35 -16.02
C THR A 166 -10.01 -16.88 -15.54
N ALA A 167 -9.67 -15.59 -15.76
CA ALA A 167 -8.40 -15.03 -15.28
C ALA A 167 -8.34 -15.00 -13.76
N LEU A 168 -9.45 -14.63 -13.09
CA LEU A 168 -9.56 -14.64 -11.62
C LEU A 168 -9.51 -16.07 -11.07
N GLU A 169 -10.22 -17.03 -11.68
CA GLU A 169 -10.18 -18.43 -11.28
C GLU A 169 -8.76 -19.00 -11.35
N ASN A 170 -8.06 -18.78 -12.47
CA ASN A 170 -6.67 -19.22 -12.64
C ASN A 170 -5.73 -18.56 -11.61
N ALA A 171 -5.92 -17.28 -11.31
CA ALA A 171 -5.13 -16.58 -10.29
C ALA A 171 -5.39 -17.14 -8.88
N LEU A 172 -6.64 -17.44 -8.55
CA LEU A 172 -7.01 -18.04 -7.26
C LEU A 172 -6.42 -19.45 -7.09
N ILE A 173 -6.43 -20.26 -8.15
CA ILE A 173 -5.77 -21.58 -8.16
C ILE A 173 -4.26 -21.40 -7.96
N SER A 174 -3.63 -20.48 -8.71
CA SER A 174 -2.19 -20.20 -8.59
C SER A 174 -1.79 -19.73 -7.18
N ILE A 175 -2.63 -18.92 -6.51
CA ILE A 175 -2.41 -18.48 -5.13
C ILE A 175 -2.49 -19.69 -4.17
N GLY A 176 -3.46 -20.58 -4.37
CA GLY A 176 -3.60 -21.81 -3.56
C GLY A 176 -2.41 -22.77 -3.70
N ASP A 177 -1.75 -22.75 -4.87
CA ASP A 177 -0.57 -23.57 -5.17
C ASP A 177 0.75 -22.94 -4.72
N PHE A 178 0.73 -21.77 -4.08
CA PHE A 178 1.94 -21.14 -3.58
C PHE A 178 2.63 -22.03 -2.53
N VAL A 179 3.94 -22.11 -2.68
CA VAL A 179 4.82 -22.85 -1.78
C VAL A 179 5.73 -21.92 -1.00
N ASP A 180 6.20 -22.35 0.15
CA ASP A 180 7.25 -21.67 0.91
C ASP A 180 8.63 -21.83 0.24
N ASP A 181 9.67 -21.30 0.87
CA ASP A 181 11.04 -21.37 0.36
C ASP A 181 11.66 -22.78 0.43
N ARG A 182 11.00 -23.73 1.12
CA ARG A 182 11.34 -25.15 1.19
C ARG A 182 10.48 -26.02 0.26
N GLY A 183 9.53 -25.41 -0.48
CA GLY A 183 8.62 -26.12 -1.37
C GLY A 183 7.39 -26.72 -0.69
N LEU A 184 7.10 -26.35 0.56
CA LEU A 184 5.89 -26.78 1.26
C LEU A 184 4.69 -25.89 0.87
N PRO A 185 3.50 -26.48 0.57
CA PRO A 185 2.30 -25.69 0.30
C PRO A 185 1.90 -24.83 1.50
N ILE A 186 1.65 -23.54 1.28
CA ILE A 186 1.27 -22.59 2.34
C ILE A 186 -0.25 -22.46 2.45
N ALA A 187 -1.00 -22.85 1.41
CA ALA A 187 -2.45 -22.76 1.30
C ALA A 187 -2.98 -21.31 1.51
N LEU A 188 -2.32 -20.34 0.86
CA LEU A 188 -2.74 -18.93 0.89
C LEU A 188 -4.08 -18.73 0.19
N GLN A 189 -4.81 -17.72 0.62
CA GLN A 189 -6.08 -17.31 0.03
C GLN A 189 -6.05 -15.85 -0.40
N ALA A 190 -6.78 -15.54 -1.47
CA ALA A 190 -6.97 -14.16 -1.88
C ALA A 190 -7.92 -13.45 -0.89
N SER A 191 -7.48 -12.32 -0.37
CA SER A 191 -8.26 -11.53 0.57
C SER A 191 -9.04 -10.41 -0.11
N ARG A 192 -8.45 -9.76 -1.12
CA ARG A 192 -9.04 -8.58 -1.77
C ARG A 192 -8.52 -8.36 -3.17
N LEU A 193 -9.41 -7.92 -4.07
CA LEU A 193 -9.07 -7.48 -5.42
C LEU A 193 -8.78 -5.97 -5.40
N ILE A 194 -7.67 -5.55 -6.00
CA ILE A 194 -7.26 -4.14 -6.15
C ILE A 194 -7.25 -3.82 -7.64
N ILE A 195 -7.98 -2.78 -8.02
CA ILE A 195 -8.21 -2.40 -9.41
C ILE A 195 -8.10 -0.89 -9.63
N PRO A 196 -7.78 -0.42 -10.84
CA PRO A 196 -7.98 0.95 -11.26
C PRO A 196 -9.47 1.29 -11.42
N ASN A 197 -9.76 2.58 -11.60
CA ASN A 197 -11.15 3.06 -11.71
C ASN A 197 -11.87 2.48 -12.94
N GLU A 198 -11.16 2.27 -14.02
CA GLU A 198 -11.67 1.76 -15.30
C GLU A 198 -12.30 0.37 -15.18
N LEU A 199 -11.76 -0.46 -14.31
CA LEU A 199 -12.23 -1.84 -14.11
C LEU A 199 -13.36 -1.99 -13.07
N THR A 200 -13.82 -0.88 -12.48
CA THR A 200 -14.81 -0.90 -11.39
C THR A 200 -16.09 -1.68 -11.76
N PHE A 201 -16.67 -1.39 -12.92
CA PHE A 201 -17.93 -2.04 -13.34
C PHE A 201 -17.74 -3.49 -13.77
N VAL A 202 -16.53 -3.85 -14.21
CA VAL A 202 -16.19 -5.25 -14.52
C VAL A 202 -16.09 -6.04 -13.22
N ALA A 203 -15.36 -5.51 -12.24
CA ALA A 203 -15.22 -6.14 -10.93
C ALA A 203 -16.57 -6.28 -10.19
N GLU A 204 -17.45 -5.26 -10.26
CA GLU A 204 -18.80 -5.33 -9.69
C GLU A 204 -19.59 -6.50 -10.27
N ARG A 205 -19.55 -6.67 -11.60
CA ARG A 205 -20.23 -7.80 -12.27
C ARG A 205 -19.63 -9.14 -11.89
N LEU A 206 -18.30 -9.25 -11.77
CA LEU A 206 -17.62 -10.51 -11.46
C LEU A 206 -17.79 -10.93 -10.00
N LEU A 207 -17.81 -9.95 -9.05
CA LEU A 207 -17.79 -10.25 -7.62
C LEU A 207 -19.13 -10.16 -6.92
N LYS A 208 -20.20 -9.63 -7.58
CA LYS A 208 -21.49 -9.44 -6.92
C LYS A 208 -22.70 -10.06 -7.64
N THR A 209 -22.55 -10.51 -8.89
CA THR A 209 -23.66 -11.19 -9.58
C THR A 209 -23.72 -12.66 -9.17
N GLU A 210 -24.91 -13.14 -8.84
CA GLU A 210 -25.16 -14.55 -8.49
C GLU A 210 -24.99 -15.49 -9.69
N TYR A 211 -25.32 -14.98 -10.88
CA TYR A 211 -25.22 -15.74 -12.13
C TYR A 211 -24.06 -15.23 -12.98
N ARG A 212 -23.53 -16.14 -13.79
CA ARG A 212 -22.41 -15.86 -14.68
C ARG A 212 -22.76 -14.77 -15.69
N PRO A 213 -22.02 -13.65 -15.74
CA PRO A 213 -22.28 -12.59 -16.71
C PRO A 213 -22.05 -13.09 -18.14
N GLY A 214 -23.06 -12.93 -19.01
CA GLY A 214 -22.92 -13.21 -20.44
C GLY A 214 -23.30 -14.64 -20.84
N SER A 215 -23.77 -15.51 -19.95
CA SER A 215 -24.34 -16.80 -20.29
C SER A 215 -25.88 -16.68 -20.35
N ALA A 216 -26.49 -17.45 -21.28
CA ALA A 216 -27.95 -17.58 -21.39
C ALA A 216 -28.52 -18.66 -20.44
N ASP A 217 -27.67 -19.45 -19.85
CA ASP A 217 -27.98 -20.69 -19.15
C ASP A 217 -27.78 -20.43 -17.65
N ASN A 218 -28.44 -19.74 -16.91
CA ASN A 218 -28.45 -19.57 -15.45
C ASN A 218 -27.28 -20.24 -14.68
N ASP A 219 -26.08 -20.17 -15.25
CA ASP A 219 -24.86 -20.72 -14.63
C ASP A 219 -24.51 -19.94 -13.36
N VAL A 220 -24.16 -20.65 -12.32
CA VAL A 220 -23.76 -20.03 -11.05
C VAL A 220 -22.35 -19.39 -11.19
N ASN A 221 -22.23 -18.16 -10.70
CA ASN A 221 -20.91 -17.52 -10.56
C ASN A 221 -20.15 -18.18 -9.43
N ALA A 222 -19.12 -18.99 -9.77
CA ALA A 222 -18.35 -19.77 -8.82
C ALA A 222 -17.57 -18.87 -7.84
N ILE A 223 -17.09 -17.72 -8.27
CA ILE A 223 -16.30 -16.79 -7.43
C ILE A 223 -17.17 -16.24 -6.29
N VAL A 224 -18.42 -15.86 -6.60
CA VAL A 224 -19.37 -15.35 -5.60
C VAL A 224 -19.86 -16.47 -4.70
N SER A 225 -20.22 -17.63 -5.28
CA SER A 225 -20.76 -18.78 -4.55
C SER A 225 -19.76 -19.34 -3.53
N THR A 226 -18.47 -19.38 -3.85
CA THR A 226 -17.41 -19.86 -2.95
C THR A 226 -16.95 -18.82 -1.95
N GLY A 227 -17.19 -17.53 -2.20
CA GLY A 227 -16.76 -16.44 -1.32
C GLY A 227 -15.26 -16.30 -1.14
N VAL A 228 -14.45 -16.76 -2.11
CA VAL A 228 -12.98 -16.85 -2.01
C VAL A 228 -12.32 -15.47 -1.87
N ILE A 229 -12.95 -14.39 -2.32
CA ILE A 229 -12.45 -13.01 -2.16
C ILE A 229 -13.31 -12.31 -1.10
N GLY A 230 -13.11 -12.69 0.18
CA GLY A 230 -13.94 -12.23 1.28
C GLY A 230 -13.91 -10.72 1.55
N GLY A 231 -12.83 -10.01 1.18
CA GLY A 231 -12.69 -8.55 1.29
C GLY A 231 -13.28 -7.78 0.11
N GLY A 232 -13.84 -8.45 -0.89
CA GLY A 232 -14.36 -7.83 -2.11
C GLY A 232 -13.28 -7.13 -2.94
N TYR A 233 -13.61 -5.97 -3.52
CA TYR A 233 -12.65 -5.19 -4.28
C TYR A 233 -12.42 -3.79 -3.71
N THR A 234 -11.28 -3.21 -4.02
CA THR A 234 -10.90 -1.83 -3.70
C THR A 234 -10.45 -1.13 -4.96
N VAL A 235 -11.07 0.01 -5.26
CA VAL A 235 -10.64 0.88 -6.35
C VAL A 235 -9.51 1.77 -5.86
N ASN A 236 -8.39 1.80 -6.61
CA ASN A 236 -7.31 2.72 -6.34
C ASN A 236 -7.16 3.69 -7.52
N ASN A 237 -7.57 4.93 -7.30
CA ASN A 237 -7.58 5.99 -8.31
C ASN A 237 -6.18 6.49 -8.70
N TYR A 238 -5.13 6.00 -8.06
CA TYR A 238 -3.74 6.38 -8.30
C TYR A 238 -2.96 5.31 -9.07
N LEU A 239 -3.61 4.24 -9.49
CA LEU A 239 -3.06 3.30 -10.46
C LEU A 239 -3.00 3.98 -11.84
N THR A 240 -1.89 3.82 -12.52
CA THR A 240 -1.62 4.46 -13.82
C THR A 240 -1.95 3.58 -15.01
N ASP A 241 -1.93 2.26 -14.80
CA ASP A 241 -2.28 1.27 -15.81
C ASP A 241 -3.77 0.96 -15.70
N PRO A 242 -4.58 1.22 -16.76
CA PRO A 242 -6.03 1.03 -16.73
C PRO A 242 -6.45 -0.45 -16.74
N ASP A 243 -5.58 -1.35 -17.16
CA ASP A 243 -5.89 -2.77 -17.35
C ASP A 243 -5.27 -3.66 -16.26
N ALA A 244 -4.34 -3.10 -15.46
CA ALA A 244 -3.69 -3.84 -14.40
C ALA A 244 -4.63 -4.15 -13.23
N TRP A 245 -4.56 -5.38 -12.73
CA TRP A 245 -5.31 -5.80 -11.55
C TRP A 245 -4.45 -6.66 -10.63
N PHE A 246 -4.76 -6.60 -9.33
CA PHE A 246 -3.98 -7.27 -8.30
C PHE A 246 -4.90 -7.97 -7.31
N LEU A 247 -4.48 -9.15 -6.84
CA LEU A 247 -5.11 -9.86 -5.73
C LEU A 247 -4.17 -9.82 -4.52
N LYS A 248 -4.60 -9.16 -3.45
CA LYS A 248 -3.92 -9.22 -2.14
C LYS A 248 -4.24 -10.57 -1.52
N THR A 249 -3.22 -11.27 -1.01
CA THR A 249 -3.37 -12.52 -0.26
C THR A 249 -3.36 -12.27 1.25
N ASP A 250 -3.62 -13.31 2.02
CA ASP A 250 -3.50 -13.35 3.48
C ASP A 250 -2.08 -13.68 3.96
N CYS A 251 -1.10 -13.63 3.06
CA CYS A 251 0.30 -13.90 3.38
C CYS A 251 0.79 -12.95 4.48
N PRO A 252 1.36 -13.48 5.58
CA PRO A 252 1.98 -12.65 6.60
C PRO A 252 3.20 -11.91 6.05
N ASP A 253 3.53 -10.76 6.64
CA ASP A 253 4.69 -9.94 6.30
C ASP A 253 4.76 -9.52 4.83
N GLY A 254 3.59 -9.25 4.23
CA GLY A 254 3.45 -8.88 2.83
C GLY A 254 3.71 -7.42 2.54
N MET A 255 2.63 -6.70 2.20
CA MET A 255 2.66 -5.27 1.87
C MET A 255 2.68 -4.44 3.15
N LYS A 256 3.72 -3.63 3.37
CA LYS A 256 3.90 -2.85 4.61
C LYS A 256 4.07 -1.36 4.35
N MET A 257 3.54 -0.59 5.29
CA MET A 257 3.78 0.83 5.42
C MET A 257 4.40 1.10 6.79
N PHE A 258 5.60 1.67 6.83
CA PHE A 258 6.20 2.12 8.07
C PHE A 258 6.02 3.62 8.23
N GLN A 259 5.40 4.03 9.33
CA GLN A 259 5.25 5.42 9.70
C GLN A 259 6.31 5.80 10.74
N ARG A 260 7.34 6.55 10.31
CA ARG A 260 8.41 7.02 11.20
C ARG A 260 8.00 8.24 11.99
N ARG A 261 7.25 9.14 11.38
CA ARG A 261 6.71 10.34 12.01
C ARG A 261 5.34 10.63 11.44
N SER A 262 4.38 10.73 12.35
CA SER A 262 3.03 11.16 12.03
C SER A 262 3.03 12.58 11.48
N LEU A 263 1.97 12.95 10.81
CA LEU A 263 1.77 14.29 10.29
C LEU A 263 1.97 15.32 11.40
N LYS A 264 2.89 16.26 11.17
CA LYS A 264 3.19 17.38 12.05
C LYS A 264 3.06 18.67 11.26
N THR A 265 2.34 19.62 11.81
CA THR A 265 2.22 20.97 11.29
C THR A 265 2.97 21.95 12.22
N ALA A 266 3.49 23.01 11.66
CA ALA A 266 4.13 24.09 12.42
C ALA A 266 3.94 25.42 11.71
N MET A 267 3.81 26.47 12.51
CA MET A 267 3.70 27.86 12.04
C MET A 267 4.80 28.69 12.69
N GLU A 268 5.45 29.54 11.91
CA GLU A 268 6.54 30.40 12.38
C GLU A 268 6.50 31.73 11.61
N GLY A 269 6.75 32.82 12.32
CA GLY A 269 6.91 34.14 11.72
C GLY A 269 8.37 34.40 11.38
N ASP A 270 8.62 34.96 10.22
CA ASP A 270 9.95 35.42 9.82
C ASP A 270 10.18 36.85 10.34
N PHE A 271 11.23 37.03 11.11
CA PHE A 271 11.53 38.32 11.73
C PHE A 271 11.95 39.40 10.68
N GLU A 272 12.69 38.97 9.67
CA GLU A 272 13.22 39.90 8.67
C GLU A 272 12.16 40.39 7.68
N SER A 273 11.32 39.48 7.19
CA SER A 273 10.30 39.79 6.17
C SER A 273 8.91 40.05 6.77
N GLY A 274 8.70 39.81 8.06
CA GLY A 274 7.39 39.86 8.71
C GLY A 274 6.38 38.82 8.26
N ASN A 275 6.74 37.95 7.34
CA ASN A 275 5.87 36.93 6.76
C ASN A 275 5.58 35.78 7.73
N VAL A 276 4.42 35.16 7.58
CA VAL A 276 4.06 33.95 8.32
C VAL A 276 4.21 32.73 7.43
N ARG A 277 4.92 31.72 7.91
CA ARG A 277 5.14 30.45 7.23
C ARG A 277 4.40 29.34 7.94
N TYR A 278 3.64 28.56 7.20
CA TYR A 278 2.96 27.37 7.70
C TYR A 278 3.42 26.16 6.89
N LYS A 279 3.81 25.08 7.60
CA LYS A 279 4.29 23.85 6.99
C LYS A 279 3.61 22.64 7.57
N ALA A 280 3.45 21.61 6.74
CA ALA A 280 3.09 20.27 7.14
C ALA A 280 4.21 19.29 6.74
N SER A 281 4.48 18.31 7.55
CA SER A 281 5.49 17.29 7.23
C SER A 281 5.14 15.96 7.89
N GLU A 282 5.41 14.87 7.18
CA GLU A 282 5.33 13.51 7.69
C GLU A 282 6.51 12.69 7.15
N ARG A 283 6.80 11.53 7.76
CA ARG A 283 7.87 10.65 7.33
C ARG A 283 7.43 9.20 7.37
N TYR A 284 7.53 8.53 6.23
CA TYR A 284 7.04 7.17 6.03
C TYR A 284 7.77 6.47 4.88
N SER A 285 7.53 5.17 4.76
CA SER A 285 7.95 4.34 3.61
C SER A 285 6.86 3.33 3.28
N PHE A 286 6.79 2.92 2.02
CA PHE A 286 5.95 1.86 1.51
C PHE A 286 6.82 0.82 0.82
N GLY A 287 6.43 -0.45 0.91
CA GLY A 287 7.13 -1.54 0.25
C GLY A 287 6.50 -2.89 0.55
N TRP A 288 7.25 -3.95 0.26
CA TRP A 288 6.86 -5.33 0.53
C TRP A 288 8.05 -6.13 1.03
N SER A 289 7.78 -7.13 1.87
CA SER A 289 8.81 -8.06 2.37
C SER A 289 8.66 -9.44 1.75
N ASN A 290 7.41 -9.88 1.51
CA ASN A 290 7.13 -11.17 0.88
C ASN A 290 6.33 -10.97 -0.42
N PRO A 291 6.86 -11.38 -1.59
CA PRO A 291 6.17 -11.24 -2.87
C PRO A 291 4.90 -12.09 -2.99
N ARG A 292 4.72 -13.13 -2.14
CA ARG A 292 3.50 -13.95 -2.10
C ARG A 292 2.28 -13.20 -1.60
N ALA A 293 2.46 -11.99 -1.07
CA ALA A 293 1.38 -11.12 -0.60
C ALA A 293 0.48 -10.58 -1.72
N VAL A 294 0.97 -10.56 -2.94
CA VAL A 294 0.24 -10.03 -4.09
C VAL A 294 0.43 -10.93 -5.30
N PHE A 295 -0.66 -11.23 -5.98
CA PHE A 295 -0.66 -11.77 -7.33
C PHE A 295 -1.13 -10.66 -8.28
N GLY A 296 -0.48 -10.46 -9.42
CA GLY A 296 -0.82 -9.36 -10.30
C GLY A 296 -0.80 -9.71 -11.78
N SER A 297 -1.58 -8.97 -12.56
CA SER A 297 -1.57 -8.98 -14.02
C SER A 297 -1.53 -7.55 -14.56
N PRO A 298 -0.68 -7.25 -15.53
CA PRO A 298 -0.67 -5.95 -16.21
C PRO A 298 -1.79 -5.81 -17.25
N GLY A 299 -2.62 -6.85 -17.44
CA GLY A 299 -3.50 -6.94 -18.61
C GLY A 299 -2.76 -7.42 -19.87
N VAL A 300 -3.38 -7.27 -21.04
CA VAL A 300 -2.84 -7.64 -22.36
C VAL A 300 -3.00 -6.47 -23.32
#